data_0b87c888efd24a6f4dd1a111b8ee6dc4
#
_entry.id   0b87c888efd24a6f4dd1a111b8ee6dc4
#
_cell.length_a   1.000
_cell.length_b   1.000
_cell.length_c   1.000
_cell.angle_alpha   90.00
_cell.angle_beta   90.00
_cell.angle_gamma   90.00
#
_symmetry.space_group_name_H-M   'P 1'
#
loop_
_entity.id
_entity.type
_entity.pdbx_description
1 polymer ?
#
loop_
_entity_poly.entity_id
_entity_poly.type
_entity_poly.pdbx_seq_one_letter_code
_entity_poly.pdbx_strand_id
1 'polypeptide(L)'
;SRYRFGCNIASGAGGIGKLETNCRALFDTGEGAVTGPDALGVSNTASQMVAMEVGACGPNANFVSACASGTHALGEAYRTIAYGEADVMLAGGTEACITPLTISGFTSMRAMCTTGNDSPKTASRPFDANRCGFVMGEGAGVLLLETEESAKARGAKIYCELAGYAANCDAFHITAPHPEGEGMSACLLGALSNAGLPKESVGYINAHGTSTPLNDKFETLAYKVAFEDHAPKIKISSTKGAIGHLLGAAGGVEAIVCCKVLAEQQVPPTINYETPDPDCDLD
;
A
#
# COMPACT_ATOMS: atom_id res chain seq x y z
N SER A 1 20.49 -19.84 6.05
CA SER A 1 20.06 -20.19 7.43
C SER A 1 18.63 -19.69 7.66
N ARG A 2 17.78 -20.46 8.39
CA ARG A 2 16.41 -20.02 8.72
C ARG A 2 16.37 -18.71 9.54
N TYR A 3 17.44 -18.39 10.27
CA TYR A 3 17.60 -17.15 11.02
C TYR A 3 17.95 -15.93 10.15
N ARG A 4 18.20 -16.14 8.87
CA ARG A 4 18.41 -15.10 7.84
C ARG A 4 17.26 -15.04 6.84
N PHE A 5 16.16 -15.73 7.12
CA PHE A 5 14.90 -15.66 6.41
C PHE A 5 13.87 -14.98 7.29
N GLY A 6 13.47 -13.77 6.93
CA GLY A 6 12.57 -12.92 7.70
C GLY A 6 11.20 -12.72 7.05
N CYS A 7 10.33 -12.01 7.78
CA CYS A 7 8.95 -11.77 7.34
C CYS A 7 8.44 -10.43 7.86
N ASN A 8 8.04 -9.53 6.97
CA ASN A 8 7.44 -8.22 7.25
C ASN A 8 6.11 -8.10 6.52
N ILE A 9 5.02 -8.57 7.10
CA ILE A 9 3.67 -8.42 6.52
C ILE A 9 2.90 -7.41 7.35
N ALA A 10 2.66 -6.24 6.77
CA ALA A 10 2.01 -5.12 7.42
C ALA A 10 0.48 -5.21 7.35
N SER A 11 -0.18 -4.56 8.30
CA SER A 11 -1.61 -4.31 8.31
C SER A 11 -1.88 -2.97 8.96
N GLY A 12 -2.73 -2.15 8.37
CA GLY A 12 -3.08 -0.83 8.90
C GLY A 12 -4.01 -0.90 10.10
N ALA A 13 -5.01 -1.77 10.04
CA ALA A 13 -6.03 -1.93 11.09
C ALA A 13 -5.84 -3.18 11.98
N GLY A 14 -4.96 -4.10 11.59
CA GLY A 14 -4.79 -5.37 12.29
C GLY A 14 -6.06 -6.21 12.27
N GLY A 15 -6.25 -7.00 13.33
CA GLY A 15 -7.42 -7.86 13.49
C GLY A 15 -8.67 -7.12 14.00
N ILE A 16 -8.99 -5.96 13.43
CA ILE A 16 -10.10 -5.10 13.89
C ILE A 16 -11.44 -5.82 13.97
N GLY A 17 -11.74 -6.71 13.02
CA GLY A 17 -12.96 -7.52 13.04
C GLY A 17 -13.02 -8.47 14.24
N LYS A 18 -11.90 -9.06 14.63
CA LYS A 18 -11.78 -9.91 15.81
C LYS A 18 -11.97 -9.09 17.09
N LEU A 19 -11.31 -7.92 17.14
CA LEU A 19 -11.43 -7.00 18.27
C LEU A 19 -12.89 -6.55 18.44
N GLU A 20 -13.56 -6.13 17.36
CA GLU A 20 -14.97 -5.74 17.39
C GLU A 20 -15.88 -6.87 17.91
N THR A 21 -15.69 -8.09 17.38
CA THR A 21 -16.46 -9.27 17.79
C THR A 21 -16.25 -9.59 19.28
N ASN A 22 -15.00 -9.57 19.73
CA ASN A 22 -14.69 -9.86 21.12
C ASN A 22 -15.17 -8.76 22.08
N CYS A 23 -15.12 -7.49 21.68
CA CYS A 23 -15.71 -6.41 22.47
C CYS A 23 -17.22 -6.60 22.63
N ARG A 24 -17.94 -6.93 21.56
CA ARG A 24 -19.38 -7.23 21.65
C ARG A 24 -19.65 -8.40 22.58
N ALA A 25 -18.92 -9.52 22.42
CA ALA A 25 -19.08 -10.68 23.29
C ALA A 25 -18.85 -10.35 24.77
N LEU A 26 -17.80 -9.57 25.07
CA LEU A 26 -17.48 -9.13 26.43
C LEU A 26 -18.60 -8.31 27.05
N PHE A 27 -19.16 -7.33 26.30
CA PHE A 27 -20.21 -6.45 26.81
C PHE A 27 -21.58 -7.13 26.88
N ASP A 28 -21.87 -8.07 25.97
CA ASP A 28 -23.17 -8.75 25.91
C ASP A 28 -23.24 -9.94 26.86
N THR A 29 -22.19 -10.67 27.08
CA THR A 29 -22.17 -11.95 27.80
C THR A 29 -21.20 -12.01 29.00
N GLY A 30 -20.34 -11.02 29.16
CA GLY A 30 -19.43 -10.90 30.29
C GLY A 30 -18.09 -11.59 30.13
N GLU A 31 -17.32 -11.66 31.20
CA GLU A 31 -15.99 -12.30 31.24
C GLU A 31 -16.04 -13.77 30.82
N GLY A 32 -15.01 -14.21 30.07
CA GLY A 32 -14.90 -15.57 29.54
C GLY A 32 -15.49 -15.77 28.15
N ALA A 33 -16.21 -14.77 27.61
CA ALA A 33 -16.68 -14.80 26.22
C ALA A 33 -15.55 -14.54 25.22
N VAL A 34 -14.48 -13.87 25.64
CA VAL A 34 -13.30 -13.58 24.81
C VAL A 34 -12.31 -14.73 24.89
N THR A 35 -12.07 -15.40 23.78
CA THR A 35 -11.22 -16.61 23.72
C THR A 35 -10.27 -16.58 22.52
N GLY A 36 -9.21 -17.37 22.64
CA GLY A 36 -8.22 -17.58 21.57
C GLY A 36 -6.94 -16.75 21.73
N PRO A 37 -5.84 -17.22 21.14
CA PRO A 37 -4.53 -16.57 21.25
C PRO A 37 -4.46 -15.24 20.49
N ASP A 38 -5.37 -15.01 19.56
CA ASP A 38 -5.50 -13.83 18.70
C ASP A 38 -6.60 -12.86 19.18
N ALA A 39 -7.03 -12.99 20.43
CA ALA A 39 -8.21 -12.28 20.97
C ALA A 39 -8.15 -10.75 20.82
N LEU A 40 -6.97 -10.17 20.85
CA LEU A 40 -6.76 -8.73 20.70
C LEU A 40 -6.58 -8.27 19.25
N GLY A 41 -6.46 -9.19 18.28
CA GLY A 41 -6.26 -8.84 16.88
C GLY A 41 -5.03 -7.98 16.64
N VAL A 42 -3.92 -8.29 17.31
CA VAL A 42 -2.68 -7.51 17.20
C VAL A 42 -2.18 -7.50 15.76
N SER A 43 -1.77 -6.34 15.26
CA SER A 43 -1.45 -6.12 13.84
C SER A 43 -0.28 -6.99 13.32
N ASN A 44 0.67 -7.39 14.19
CA ASN A 44 1.79 -8.25 13.80
C ASN A 44 1.42 -9.73 13.65
N THR A 45 0.20 -10.13 13.98
CA THR A 45 -0.24 -11.54 13.92
C THR A 45 -0.09 -12.12 12.53
N ALA A 46 -0.39 -11.36 11.48
CA ALA A 46 -0.24 -11.83 10.09
C ALA A 46 1.22 -12.19 9.76
N SER A 47 2.16 -11.31 10.09
CA SER A 47 3.59 -11.55 9.87
C SER A 47 4.09 -12.77 10.67
N GLN A 48 3.65 -12.89 11.93
CA GLN A 48 4.01 -14.01 12.78
C GLN A 48 3.45 -15.35 12.26
N MET A 49 2.19 -15.40 11.89
CA MET A 49 1.55 -16.62 11.40
C MET A 49 2.21 -17.14 10.11
N VAL A 50 2.49 -16.23 9.17
CA VAL A 50 3.21 -16.60 7.94
C VAL A 50 4.63 -17.07 8.26
N ALA A 51 5.36 -16.37 9.13
CA ALA A 51 6.70 -16.79 9.53
C ALA A 51 6.73 -18.19 10.16
N MET A 52 5.73 -18.52 10.99
CA MET A 52 5.58 -19.86 11.58
C MET A 52 5.34 -20.92 10.51
N GLU A 53 4.46 -20.65 9.56
CA GLU A 53 4.09 -21.58 8.50
C GLU A 53 5.28 -21.92 7.59
N VAL A 54 6.09 -20.92 7.23
CA VAL A 54 7.24 -21.10 6.31
C VAL A 54 8.56 -21.36 7.04
N GLY A 55 8.57 -21.35 8.36
CA GLY A 55 9.78 -21.55 9.19
C GLY A 55 10.78 -20.39 9.10
N ALA A 56 10.32 -19.15 8.86
CA ALA A 56 11.13 -17.95 8.84
C ALA A 56 11.46 -17.51 10.29
N CYS A 57 12.70 -17.66 10.68
CA CYS A 57 13.18 -17.34 12.05
C CYS A 57 14.06 -16.08 12.09
N GLY A 58 14.19 -15.37 10.98
CA GLY A 58 14.91 -14.11 10.84
C GLY A 58 14.12 -12.91 11.35
N PRO A 59 14.52 -11.68 10.96
CA PRO A 59 13.80 -10.46 11.32
C PRO A 59 12.31 -10.56 11.02
N ASN A 60 11.47 -10.20 12.00
CA ASN A 60 10.01 -10.20 11.85
C ASN A 60 9.46 -8.93 12.45
N ALA A 61 8.82 -8.11 11.63
CA ALA A 61 8.24 -6.85 12.06
C ALA A 61 6.89 -6.60 11.37
N ASN A 62 6.09 -5.74 12.00
CA ASN A 62 4.90 -5.17 11.38
C ASN A 62 5.00 -3.65 11.39
N PHE A 63 4.73 -3.06 10.25
CA PHE A 63 4.72 -1.61 10.07
C PHE A 63 3.28 -1.12 9.98
N VAL A 64 2.92 -0.17 10.82
CA VAL A 64 1.59 0.44 10.84
C VAL A 64 1.74 1.91 10.48
N SER A 65 1.38 2.25 9.25
CA SER A 65 1.40 3.59 8.70
C SER A 65 0.21 3.80 7.75
N ALA A 66 -0.96 3.37 8.22
CA ALA A 66 -2.21 3.41 7.46
C ALA A 66 -2.04 2.80 6.06
N CYS A 67 -2.40 3.54 5.00
CA CYS A 67 -2.35 3.05 3.61
C CYS A 67 -0.93 2.74 3.12
N ALA A 68 0.11 3.31 3.73
CA ALA A 68 1.50 3.10 3.37
C ALA A 68 2.13 1.85 4.02
N SER A 69 1.41 1.16 4.91
CA SER A 69 1.95 0.04 5.70
C SER A 69 2.64 -1.03 4.85
N GLY A 70 2.01 -1.47 3.76
CA GLY A 70 2.57 -2.48 2.87
C GLY A 70 3.84 -2.01 2.15
N THR A 71 3.88 -0.74 1.72
CA THR A 71 5.07 -0.13 1.10
C THR A 71 6.21 0.01 2.12
N HIS A 72 5.91 0.41 3.36
CA HIS A 72 6.91 0.44 4.44
C HIS A 72 7.49 -0.96 4.71
N ALA A 73 6.64 -1.99 4.78
CA ALA A 73 7.11 -3.35 4.98
C ALA A 73 8.08 -3.82 3.88
N LEU A 74 7.79 -3.48 2.61
CA LEU A 74 8.67 -3.76 1.48
C LEU A 74 9.99 -2.98 1.58
N GLY A 75 9.93 -1.68 1.85
CA GLY A 75 11.10 -0.83 1.94
C GLY A 75 12.03 -1.20 3.10
N GLU A 76 11.49 -1.54 4.26
CA GLU A 76 12.28 -1.97 5.41
C GLU A 76 12.83 -3.40 5.22
N ALA A 77 12.12 -4.28 4.51
CA ALA A 77 12.66 -5.57 4.11
C ALA A 77 13.82 -5.42 3.11
N TYR A 78 13.69 -4.49 2.16
CA TYR A 78 14.80 -4.11 1.25
C TYR A 78 16.03 -3.65 2.06
N ARG A 79 15.87 -2.73 3.00
CA ARG A 79 16.96 -2.26 3.87
C ARG A 79 17.59 -3.39 4.68
N THR A 80 16.77 -4.26 5.27
CA THR A 80 17.22 -5.42 6.05
C THR A 80 18.14 -6.33 5.22
N ILE A 81 17.80 -6.59 3.96
CA ILE A 81 18.64 -7.36 3.02
C ILE A 81 19.89 -6.57 2.64
N ALA A 82 19.73 -5.29 2.27
CA ALA A 82 20.85 -4.43 1.82
C ALA A 82 21.91 -4.24 2.92
N TYR A 83 21.50 -4.20 4.19
CA TYR A 83 22.42 -4.12 5.33
C TYR A 83 22.98 -5.49 5.75
N GLY A 84 22.61 -6.57 5.09
CA GLY A 84 23.12 -7.90 5.35
C GLY A 84 22.55 -8.55 6.62
N GLU A 85 21.43 -8.09 7.14
CA GLU A 85 20.77 -8.66 8.32
C GLU A 85 19.94 -9.91 7.97
N ALA A 86 19.42 -9.98 6.75
CA ALA A 86 18.74 -11.15 6.19
C ALA A 86 19.20 -11.45 4.76
N ASP A 87 19.03 -12.68 4.31
CA ASP A 87 19.28 -13.09 2.93
C ASP A 87 17.99 -13.09 2.12
N VAL A 88 16.86 -13.38 2.78
CA VAL A 88 15.53 -13.51 2.17
C VAL A 88 14.50 -12.90 3.11
N MET A 89 13.56 -12.16 2.55
CA MET A 89 12.43 -11.58 3.28
C MET A 89 11.12 -11.81 2.53
N LEU A 90 10.10 -12.29 3.22
CA LEU A 90 8.71 -12.11 2.77
C LEU A 90 8.25 -10.73 3.21
N ALA A 91 7.75 -9.92 2.28
CA ALA A 91 7.35 -8.56 2.60
C ALA A 91 6.12 -8.12 1.80
N GLY A 92 5.31 -7.27 2.40
CA GLY A 92 4.09 -6.75 1.79
C GLY A 92 3.05 -6.36 2.81
N GLY A 93 1.77 -6.49 2.45
CA GLY A 93 0.67 -6.11 3.33
C GLY A 93 -0.56 -6.98 3.17
N THR A 94 -1.35 -6.99 4.23
CA THR A 94 -2.67 -7.65 4.28
C THR A 94 -3.66 -6.74 5.01
N GLU A 95 -4.92 -6.76 4.60
CA GLU A 95 -5.99 -6.04 5.28
C GLU A 95 -7.32 -6.78 5.12
N ALA A 96 -8.05 -6.92 6.21
CA ALA A 96 -9.41 -7.47 6.25
C ALA A 96 -10.22 -6.68 7.28
N CYS A 97 -10.62 -5.47 6.91
CA CYS A 97 -11.16 -4.49 7.86
C CYS A 97 -12.56 -3.95 7.46
N ILE A 98 -13.28 -4.62 6.54
CA ILE A 98 -14.65 -4.22 6.21
C ILE A 98 -15.58 -4.64 7.36
N THR A 99 -15.62 -3.79 8.38
CA THR A 99 -16.46 -3.96 9.58
C THR A 99 -17.33 -2.74 9.80
N PRO A 100 -18.44 -2.87 10.53
CA PRO A 100 -19.27 -1.72 10.90
C PRO A 100 -18.48 -0.58 11.54
N LEU A 101 -17.55 -0.89 12.44
CA LEU A 101 -16.73 0.12 13.12
C LEU A 101 -15.83 0.88 12.16
N THR A 102 -15.13 0.16 11.29
CA THR A 102 -14.19 0.78 10.34
C THR A 102 -14.93 1.62 9.29
N ILE A 103 -16.03 1.10 8.73
CA ILE A 103 -16.87 1.83 7.77
C ILE A 103 -17.41 3.10 8.44
N SER A 104 -17.93 3.01 9.66
CA SER A 104 -18.44 4.16 10.42
C SER A 104 -17.34 5.21 10.66
N GLY A 105 -16.14 4.76 11.04
CA GLY A 105 -14.98 5.63 11.27
C GLY A 105 -14.59 6.42 10.03
N PHE A 106 -14.35 5.75 8.91
CA PHE A 106 -13.98 6.41 7.66
C PHE A 106 -15.11 7.27 7.05
N THR A 107 -16.38 6.88 7.26
CA THR A 107 -17.52 7.70 6.86
C THR A 107 -17.58 8.99 7.68
N SER A 108 -17.35 8.92 8.99
CA SER A 108 -17.28 10.11 9.87
C SER A 108 -16.15 11.06 9.47
N MET A 109 -15.04 10.54 8.93
CA MET A 109 -13.95 11.33 8.38
C MET A 109 -14.25 11.90 6.99
N ARG A 110 -15.38 11.57 6.39
CA ARG A 110 -15.78 11.96 5.02
C ARG A 110 -14.75 11.53 3.95
N ALA A 111 -14.08 10.42 4.19
CA ALA A 111 -13.05 9.90 3.28
C ALA A 111 -13.62 8.87 2.29
N MET A 112 -14.72 8.19 2.63
CA MET A 112 -15.37 7.19 1.79
C MET A 112 -16.38 7.80 0.82
N CYS A 113 -16.52 7.17 -0.34
CA CYS A 113 -17.63 7.44 -1.26
C CYS A 113 -18.94 6.89 -0.67
N THR A 114 -19.87 7.79 -0.32
CA THR A 114 -21.17 7.43 0.26
C THR A 114 -22.33 7.57 -0.72
N THR A 115 -22.07 8.08 -1.93
CA THR A 115 -23.10 8.37 -2.95
C THR A 115 -23.13 7.36 -4.10
N GLY A 116 -22.19 6.42 -4.14
CA GLY A 116 -22.04 5.45 -5.24
C GLY A 116 -22.81 4.14 -5.07
N ASN A 117 -23.69 4.01 -4.07
CA ASN A 117 -24.35 2.74 -3.74
C ASN A 117 -25.28 2.21 -4.85
N ASP A 118 -25.88 3.09 -5.64
CA ASP A 118 -26.75 2.71 -6.76
C ASP A 118 -25.96 2.24 -7.99
N SER A 119 -24.67 2.56 -8.05
CA SER A 119 -23.75 2.19 -9.14
C SER A 119 -22.38 1.76 -8.57
N PRO A 120 -22.30 0.68 -7.78
CA PRO A 120 -21.11 0.34 -6.99
C PRO A 120 -19.89 0.04 -7.87
N LYS A 121 -20.07 -0.43 -9.10
CA LYS A 121 -18.97 -0.73 -10.03
C LYS A 121 -18.23 0.51 -10.53
N THR A 122 -18.84 1.68 -10.45
CA THR A 122 -18.26 2.97 -10.88
C THR A 122 -18.02 3.94 -9.72
N ALA A 123 -18.20 3.49 -8.48
CA ALA A 123 -18.04 4.32 -7.28
C ALA A 123 -16.57 4.71 -7.05
N SER A 124 -15.62 3.78 -7.28
CA SER A 124 -14.19 4.09 -7.27
C SER A 124 -13.77 4.57 -8.66
N ARG A 125 -13.40 5.85 -8.75
CA ARG A 125 -13.04 6.54 -10.01
C ARG A 125 -11.85 7.48 -9.81
N PRO A 126 -10.66 6.93 -9.61
CA PRO A 126 -9.47 7.75 -9.38
C PRO A 126 -9.26 8.78 -10.50
N PHE A 127 -8.87 10.00 -10.12
CA PHE A 127 -8.60 11.14 -10.99
C PHE A 127 -9.79 11.71 -11.79
N ASP A 128 -10.96 11.08 -11.75
CA ASP A 128 -12.18 11.59 -12.40
C ASP A 128 -12.72 12.82 -11.66
N ALA A 129 -13.26 13.79 -12.42
CA ALA A 129 -13.84 15.02 -11.86
C ALA A 129 -15.02 14.74 -10.89
N ASN A 130 -15.72 13.64 -11.06
CA ASN A 130 -16.87 13.23 -10.24
C ASN A 130 -16.52 12.26 -9.11
N ARG A 131 -15.23 12.10 -8.79
CA ARG A 131 -14.80 11.27 -7.65
C ARG A 131 -15.35 11.81 -6.32
N CYS A 132 -15.76 10.93 -5.43
CA CYS A 132 -16.47 11.31 -4.20
C CYS A 132 -15.89 10.72 -2.91
N GLY A 133 -14.80 10.00 -3.00
CA GLY A 133 -14.18 9.31 -1.88
C GLY A 133 -13.69 7.91 -2.28
N PHE A 134 -12.94 7.26 -1.42
CA PHE A 134 -12.46 5.91 -1.69
C PHE A 134 -13.54 4.85 -1.44
N VAL A 135 -13.41 3.71 -2.10
CA VAL A 135 -14.18 2.50 -1.82
C VAL A 135 -13.25 1.52 -1.12
N MET A 136 -13.64 1.04 0.07
CA MET A 136 -12.84 0.11 0.87
C MET A 136 -12.76 -1.25 0.18
N GLY A 137 -11.57 -1.83 0.15
CA GLY A 137 -11.30 -3.19 -0.29
C GLY A 137 -10.55 -3.98 0.76
N GLU A 138 -10.51 -5.28 0.61
CA GLU A 138 -9.74 -6.23 1.42
C GLU A 138 -8.83 -7.07 0.53
N GLY A 139 -7.70 -7.52 1.06
CA GLY A 139 -6.80 -8.39 0.32
C GLY A 139 -5.43 -8.51 0.94
N ALA A 140 -4.54 -9.16 0.20
CA ALA A 140 -3.14 -9.30 0.58
C ALA A 140 -2.24 -9.30 -0.67
N GLY A 141 -1.05 -8.70 -0.53
CA GLY A 141 0.02 -8.78 -1.52
C GLY A 141 1.34 -8.97 -0.81
N VAL A 142 2.02 -10.08 -1.10
CA VAL A 142 3.31 -10.43 -0.48
C VAL A 142 4.30 -10.81 -1.57
N LEU A 143 5.49 -10.24 -1.49
CA LEU A 143 6.63 -10.55 -2.36
C LEU A 143 7.72 -11.25 -1.55
N LEU A 144 8.47 -12.11 -2.25
CA LEU A 144 9.71 -12.64 -1.74
C LEU A 144 10.85 -11.78 -2.28
N LEU A 145 11.57 -11.14 -1.39
CA LEU A 145 12.75 -10.32 -1.66
C LEU A 145 13.99 -11.12 -1.28
N GLU A 146 15.01 -11.07 -2.12
CA GLU A 146 16.31 -11.66 -1.88
C GLU A 146 17.39 -10.94 -2.69
N THR A 147 18.66 -11.16 -2.40
CA THR A 147 19.74 -10.63 -3.23
C THR A 147 19.72 -11.29 -4.62
N GLU A 148 20.14 -10.55 -5.64
CA GLU A 148 20.25 -11.08 -7.01
C GLU A 148 21.14 -12.33 -7.05
N GLU A 149 22.21 -12.35 -6.27
CA GLU A 149 23.14 -13.49 -6.16
C GLU A 149 22.40 -14.74 -5.64
N SER A 150 21.61 -14.60 -4.57
CA SER A 150 20.80 -15.68 -4.00
C SER A 150 19.80 -16.22 -5.02
N ALA A 151 19.07 -15.33 -5.68
CA ALA A 151 18.08 -15.69 -6.71
C ALA A 151 18.70 -16.47 -7.86
N LYS A 152 19.84 -16.00 -8.39
CA LYS A 152 20.58 -16.66 -9.45
C LYS A 152 21.13 -18.02 -9.04
N ALA A 153 21.68 -18.13 -7.81
CA ALA A 153 22.25 -19.37 -7.30
C ALA A 153 21.23 -20.52 -7.20
N ARG A 154 19.96 -20.21 -6.93
CA ARG A 154 18.88 -21.21 -6.88
C ARG A 154 18.06 -21.33 -8.16
N GLY A 155 18.43 -20.59 -9.23
CA GLY A 155 17.71 -20.60 -10.51
C GLY A 155 16.31 -19.99 -10.44
N ALA A 156 16.10 -19.00 -9.55
CA ALA A 156 14.81 -18.35 -9.40
C ALA A 156 14.46 -17.49 -10.61
N LYS A 157 13.15 -17.40 -10.90
CA LYS A 157 12.65 -16.37 -11.80
C LYS A 157 12.70 -15.02 -11.08
N ILE A 158 13.49 -14.10 -11.60
CA ILE A 158 13.53 -12.70 -11.15
C ILE A 158 12.50 -11.92 -11.96
N TYR A 159 11.55 -11.27 -11.28
CA TYR A 159 10.52 -10.44 -11.92
C TYR A 159 11.03 -9.03 -12.19
N CYS A 160 11.69 -8.43 -11.20
CA CYS A 160 12.30 -7.11 -11.27
C CYS A 160 13.29 -6.93 -10.12
N GLU A 161 13.95 -5.79 -10.11
CA GLU A 161 14.77 -5.30 -9.01
C GLU A 161 13.99 -4.26 -8.22
N LEU A 162 14.04 -4.32 -6.89
CA LEU A 162 13.63 -3.25 -5.99
C LEU A 162 14.87 -2.36 -5.76
N ALA A 163 14.99 -1.32 -6.57
CA ALA A 163 16.21 -0.51 -6.68
C ALA A 163 16.33 0.56 -5.57
N GLY A 164 15.22 1.03 -5.01
CA GLY A 164 15.27 2.09 -4.01
C GLY A 164 13.97 2.25 -3.23
N TYR A 165 14.11 2.95 -2.10
CA TYR A 165 13.01 3.22 -1.18
C TYR A 165 13.23 4.53 -0.44
N ALA A 166 12.16 5.27 -0.20
CA ALA A 166 12.13 6.40 0.71
C ALA A 166 10.83 6.46 1.50
N ALA A 167 10.89 7.06 2.66
CA ALA A 167 9.74 7.37 3.50
C ALA A 167 9.97 8.71 4.20
N ASN A 168 8.92 9.48 4.35
CA ASN A 168 8.89 10.74 5.10
C ASN A 168 7.54 10.96 5.74
N CYS A 169 7.34 12.13 6.34
CA CYS A 169 6.08 12.56 6.91
C CYS A 169 5.83 14.02 6.50
N ASP A 170 4.62 14.33 6.05
CA ASP A 170 4.22 15.71 5.73
C ASP A 170 4.30 16.66 6.94
N ALA A 171 4.12 16.13 8.16
CA ALA A 171 4.06 16.89 9.41
C ALA A 171 3.14 18.13 9.34
N PHE A 172 2.07 18.04 8.53
CA PHE A 172 1.15 19.12 8.22
C PHE A 172 -0.20 18.96 8.91
N HIS A 173 -0.89 17.83 8.68
CA HIS A 173 -2.23 17.56 9.21
C HIS A 173 -2.42 16.06 9.43
N ILE A 174 -3.34 15.67 10.34
CA ILE A 174 -3.55 14.26 10.70
C ILE A 174 -4.05 13.40 9.54
N THR A 175 -4.82 13.97 8.59
CA THR A 175 -5.42 13.22 7.47
C THR A 175 -5.28 13.89 6.11
N ALA A 176 -5.09 15.23 6.06
CA ALA A 176 -4.97 15.96 4.80
C ALA A 176 -3.53 16.01 4.33
N PRO A 177 -3.25 15.78 3.03
CA PRO A 177 -1.93 15.97 2.47
C PRO A 177 -1.52 17.45 2.45
N HIS A 178 -0.21 17.71 2.37
CA HIS A 178 0.31 19.06 2.21
C HIS A 178 -0.18 19.66 0.89
N PRO A 179 -0.75 20.89 0.88
CA PRO A 179 -1.42 21.46 -0.29
C PRO A 179 -0.48 21.74 -1.46
N GLU A 180 0.82 21.82 -1.23
CA GLU A 180 1.84 21.99 -2.28
C GLU A 180 2.45 20.65 -2.74
N GLY A 181 2.00 19.51 -2.21
CA GLY A 181 2.54 18.18 -2.54
C GLY A 181 4.00 17.97 -2.12
N GLU A 182 4.52 18.80 -1.20
CA GLU A 182 5.94 18.82 -0.84
C GLU A 182 6.43 17.48 -0.29
N GLY A 183 5.73 16.89 0.68
CA GLY A 183 6.13 15.60 1.26
C GLY A 183 6.09 14.47 0.24
N MET A 184 5.05 14.41 -0.60
CA MET A 184 4.94 13.39 -1.65
C MET A 184 6.07 13.54 -2.68
N SER A 185 6.34 14.77 -3.16
CA SER A 185 7.43 15.01 -4.13
C SER A 185 8.81 14.69 -3.55
N ALA A 186 9.06 15.07 -2.30
CA ALA A 186 10.30 14.76 -1.60
C ALA A 186 10.49 13.23 -1.42
N CYS A 187 9.42 12.49 -1.15
CA CYS A 187 9.46 11.03 -1.05
C CYS A 187 9.83 10.38 -2.39
N LEU A 188 9.22 10.81 -3.50
CA LEU A 188 9.54 10.34 -4.84
C LEU A 188 11.01 10.57 -5.20
N LEU A 189 11.49 11.80 -5.01
CA LEU A 189 12.88 12.17 -5.26
C LEU A 189 13.85 11.42 -4.34
N GLY A 190 13.45 11.21 -3.07
CA GLY A 190 14.22 10.41 -2.12
C GLY A 190 14.40 8.96 -2.54
N ALA A 191 13.35 8.34 -3.08
CA ALA A 191 13.41 6.97 -3.60
C ALA A 191 14.33 6.87 -4.83
N LEU A 192 14.24 7.82 -5.76
CA LEU A 192 15.13 7.89 -6.91
C LEU A 192 16.59 8.12 -6.51
N SER A 193 16.82 9.02 -5.56
CA SER A 193 18.16 9.26 -5.01
C SER A 193 18.74 8.01 -4.35
N ASN A 194 17.93 7.26 -3.59
CA ASN A 194 18.34 5.99 -2.98
C ASN A 194 18.66 4.93 -4.04
N ALA A 195 17.90 4.91 -5.13
CA ALA A 195 18.13 4.02 -6.27
C ALA A 195 19.33 4.42 -7.14
N GLY A 196 19.82 5.64 -7.01
CA GLY A 196 20.84 6.19 -7.92
C GLY A 196 20.32 6.40 -9.35
N LEU A 197 19.03 6.60 -9.52
CA LEU A 197 18.37 6.74 -10.83
C LEU A 197 17.93 8.18 -11.10
N PRO A 198 18.07 8.67 -12.35
CA PRO A 198 17.53 9.97 -12.73
C PRO A 198 16.03 9.92 -12.90
N LYS A 199 15.35 11.07 -12.70
CA LYS A 199 13.89 11.18 -12.83
C LYS A 199 13.37 10.80 -14.23
N GLU A 200 14.18 10.98 -15.26
CA GLU A 200 13.87 10.64 -16.65
C GLU A 200 13.79 9.12 -16.90
N SER A 201 14.27 8.29 -15.98
CA SER A 201 14.16 6.83 -16.07
C SER A 201 12.79 6.28 -15.69
N VAL A 202 11.93 7.12 -15.07
CA VAL A 202 10.59 6.70 -14.64
C VAL A 202 9.65 6.68 -15.85
N GLY A 203 9.17 5.51 -16.21
CA GLY A 203 8.21 5.30 -17.29
C GLY A 203 6.78 5.06 -16.83
N TYR A 204 6.61 4.57 -15.60
CA TYR A 204 5.30 4.25 -15.02
C TYR A 204 5.24 4.56 -13.53
N ILE A 205 4.09 5.05 -13.10
CA ILE A 205 3.73 5.22 -11.68
C ILE A 205 2.41 4.47 -11.44
N ASN A 206 2.44 3.50 -10.52
CA ASN A 206 1.22 3.02 -9.90
C ASN A 206 0.85 3.98 -8.78
N ALA A 207 -0.15 4.80 -9.04
CA ALA A 207 -0.52 5.91 -8.19
C ALA A 207 -1.24 5.44 -6.91
N HIS A 208 -1.15 6.24 -5.86
CA HIS A 208 -2.04 6.08 -4.71
C HIS A 208 -3.49 6.23 -5.15
N GLY A 209 -3.84 7.30 -5.87
CA GLY A 209 -5.06 7.42 -6.66
C GLY A 209 -6.29 6.84 -5.96
N THR A 210 -6.68 7.42 -4.82
CA THR A 210 -7.73 6.85 -3.94
C THR A 210 -9.15 7.16 -4.37
N SER A 211 -9.34 7.96 -5.43
CA SER A 211 -10.66 8.49 -5.78
C SER A 211 -11.19 9.53 -4.76
N THR A 212 -10.31 10.10 -3.94
CA THR A 212 -10.68 11.20 -3.04
C THR A 212 -10.36 12.54 -3.67
N PRO A 213 -11.19 13.58 -3.45
CA PRO A 213 -10.97 14.89 -4.05
C PRO A 213 -9.59 15.48 -3.78
N LEU A 214 -9.10 15.38 -2.54
CA LEU A 214 -7.83 15.99 -2.13
C LEU A 214 -6.61 15.18 -2.54
N ASN A 215 -6.61 13.85 -2.30
CA ASN A 215 -5.46 13.03 -2.62
C ASN A 215 -5.09 13.12 -4.10
N ASP A 216 -6.04 12.85 -4.98
CA ASP A 216 -5.77 12.73 -6.41
C ASP A 216 -5.26 14.04 -7.02
N LYS A 217 -5.80 15.17 -6.53
CA LYS A 217 -5.31 16.51 -6.89
C LYS A 217 -3.88 16.76 -6.43
N PHE A 218 -3.59 16.56 -5.15
CA PHE A 218 -2.26 16.87 -4.61
C PHE A 218 -1.20 15.86 -5.02
N GLU A 219 -1.59 14.62 -5.27
CA GLU A 219 -0.71 13.62 -5.84
C GLU A 219 -0.31 13.98 -7.27
N THR A 220 -1.25 14.43 -8.11
CA THR A 220 -0.96 14.97 -9.44
C THR A 220 -0.01 16.16 -9.38
N LEU A 221 -0.23 17.07 -8.45
CA LEU A 221 0.69 18.21 -8.23
C LEU A 221 2.09 17.74 -7.82
N ALA A 222 2.18 16.77 -6.91
CA ALA A 222 3.46 16.21 -6.47
C ALA A 222 4.25 15.58 -7.61
N TYR A 223 3.59 14.90 -8.55
CA TYR A 223 4.23 14.39 -9.75
C TYR A 223 4.78 15.50 -10.64
N LYS A 224 4.04 16.59 -10.84
CA LYS A 224 4.52 17.74 -11.60
C LYS A 224 5.73 18.39 -10.92
N VAL A 225 5.71 18.53 -9.61
CA VAL A 225 6.83 19.09 -8.84
C VAL A 225 8.07 18.19 -8.90
N ALA A 226 7.90 16.87 -8.72
CA ALA A 226 9.03 15.95 -8.70
C ALA A 226 9.65 15.73 -10.09
N PHE A 227 8.83 15.60 -11.12
CA PHE A 227 9.28 15.18 -12.46
C PHE A 227 9.36 16.33 -13.46
N GLU A 228 8.81 17.52 -13.15
CA GLU A 228 8.87 18.72 -14.00
C GLU A 228 8.46 18.41 -15.46
N ASP A 229 9.27 18.77 -16.46
CA ASP A 229 9.02 18.54 -17.89
C ASP A 229 8.97 17.04 -18.28
N HIS A 230 9.34 16.15 -17.36
CA HIS A 230 9.21 14.70 -17.57
C HIS A 230 7.83 14.15 -17.13
N ALA A 231 7.13 14.81 -16.22
CA ALA A 231 5.84 14.34 -15.70
C ALA A 231 4.83 13.95 -16.81
N PRO A 232 4.63 14.73 -17.88
CA PRO A 232 3.71 14.36 -18.97
C PRO A 232 4.14 13.14 -19.80
N LYS A 233 5.35 12.63 -19.61
CA LYS A 233 5.87 11.45 -20.32
C LYS A 233 5.72 10.15 -19.55
N ILE A 234 5.32 10.26 -18.27
CA ILE A 234 5.16 9.13 -17.38
C ILE A 234 3.73 8.60 -17.52
N LYS A 235 3.59 7.29 -17.69
CA LYS A 235 2.28 6.64 -17.62
C LYS A 235 1.86 6.53 -16.15
N ILE A 236 0.64 6.97 -15.83
CA ILE A 236 0.13 6.99 -14.47
C ILE A 236 -1.21 6.27 -14.44
N SER A 237 -1.36 5.29 -13.55
CA SER A 237 -2.66 4.67 -13.33
C SER A 237 -2.88 4.27 -11.88
N SER A 238 -4.14 4.23 -11.46
CA SER A 238 -4.55 3.69 -10.18
C SER A 238 -5.37 2.41 -10.36
N THR A 239 -4.91 1.33 -9.78
CA THR A 239 -5.63 0.06 -9.73
C THR A 239 -6.83 0.08 -8.79
N LYS A 240 -6.94 1.11 -7.94
CA LYS A 240 -8.04 1.26 -6.98
C LYS A 240 -9.41 1.49 -7.63
N GLY A 241 -9.46 1.90 -8.89
CA GLY A 241 -10.68 1.86 -9.69
C GLY A 241 -11.28 0.45 -9.79
N ALA A 242 -10.42 -0.58 -9.90
CA ALA A 242 -10.80 -1.98 -10.08
C ALA A 242 -10.98 -2.75 -8.76
N ILE A 243 -10.09 -2.53 -7.80
CA ILE A 243 -10.01 -3.38 -6.58
C ILE A 243 -10.42 -2.64 -5.30
N GLY A 244 -10.73 -1.35 -5.37
CA GLY A 244 -10.92 -0.51 -4.20
C GLY A 244 -9.60 -0.19 -3.49
N HIS A 245 -9.69 0.48 -2.35
CA HIS A 245 -8.55 0.82 -1.52
C HIS A 245 -8.34 -0.23 -0.43
N LEU A 246 -7.29 -1.02 -0.54
CA LEU A 246 -6.98 -2.13 0.36
C LEU A 246 -6.22 -1.67 1.62
N LEU A 247 -6.20 -0.38 1.91
CA LEU A 247 -5.55 0.21 3.10
C LEU A 247 -4.13 -0.33 3.30
N GLY A 248 -3.83 -1.01 4.41
CA GLY A 248 -2.50 -1.53 4.69
C GLY A 248 -1.97 -2.58 3.70
N ALA A 249 -2.86 -3.27 2.97
CA ALA A 249 -2.47 -4.19 1.91
C ALA A 249 -2.11 -3.50 0.59
N ALA A 250 -2.56 -2.24 0.38
CA ALA A 250 -2.48 -1.56 -0.90
C ALA A 250 -1.07 -1.58 -1.50
N GLY A 251 -0.05 -1.14 -0.76
CA GLY A 251 1.32 -1.07 -1.27
C GLY A 251 1.90 -2.42 -1.65
N GLY A 252 1.53 -3.51 -0.96
CA GLY A 252 1.95 -4.87 -1.32
C GLY A 252 1.36 -5.32 -2.67
N VAL A 253 0.06 -5.10 -2.87
CA VAL A 253 -0.63 -5.44 -4.13
C VAL A 253 -0.14 -4.56 -5.27
N GLU A 254 0.02 -3.26 -5.05
CA GLU A 254 0.50 -2.30 -6.05
C GLU A 254 1.94 -2.57 -6.49
N ALA A 255 2.81 -3.01 -5.56
CA ALA A 255 4.15 -3.46 -5.91
C ALA A 255 4.13 -4.71 -6.80
N ILE A 256 3.22 -5.66 -6.55
CA ILE A 256 3.03 -6.82 -7.44
C ILE A 256 2.58 -6.37 -8.83
N VAL A 257 1.67 -5.39 -8.92
CA VAL A 257 1.26 -4.80 -10.20
C VAL A 257 2.45 -4.19 -10.93
N CYS A 258 3.30 -3.42 -10.23
CA CYS A 258 4.54 -2.87 -10.83
C CYS A 258 5.49 -3.97 -11.33
N CYS A 259 5.68 -5.06 -10.57
CA CYS A 259 6.44 -6.22 -11.02
C CYS A 259 5.86 -6.83 -12.31
N LYS A 260 4.53 -6.91 -12.41
CA LYS A 260 3.84 -7.41 -13.62
C LYS A 260 3.98 -6.44 -14.79
N VAL A 261 3.85 -5.13 -14.55
CA VAL A 261 4.07 -4.11 -15.60
C VAL A 261 5.46 -4.22 -16.19
N LEU A 262 6.50 -4.37 -15.36
CA LEU A 262 7.88 -4.55 -15.81
C LEU A 262 8.07 -5.86 -16.57
N ALA A 263 7.49 -6.95 -16.10
CA ALA A 263 7.64 -8.27 -16.73
C ALA A 263 6.86 -8.41 -18.04
N GLU A 264 5.68 -7.81 -18.15
CA GLU A 264 4.75 -7.96 -19.27
C GLU A 264 4.77 -6.75 -20.23
N GLN A 265 5.39 -5.64 -19.82
CA GLN A 265 5.43 -4.36 -20.55
C GLN A 265 4.03 -3.85 -20.91
N GLN A 266 3.07 -4.05 -19.99
CA GLN A 266 1.69 -3.61 -20.11
C GLN A 266 1.28 -2.84 -18.85
N VAL A 267 0.79 -1.63 -19.05
CA VAL A 267 0.29 -0.76 -17.97
C VAL A 267 -1.22 -0.97 -17.81
N PRO A 268 -1.73 -1.29 -16.62
CA PRO A 268 -3.16 -1.37 -16.40
C PRO A 268 -3.80 0.02 -16.46
N PRO A 269 -5.02 0.16 -17.01
CA PRO A 269 -5.71 1.45 -17.06
C PRO A 269 -6.25 1.85 -15.68
N THR A 270 -6.49 3.15 -15.49
CA THR A 270 -7.41 3.64 -14.48
C THR A 270 -8.83 3.46 -15.02
N ILE A 271 -9.58 2.50 -14.48
CA ILE A 271 -10.98 2.31 -14.89
C ILE A 271 -11.89 3.36 -14.25
N ASN A 272 -13.07 3.57 -14.84
CA ASN A 272 -14.08 4.55 -14.40
C ASN A 272 -13.65 6.02 -14.54
N TYR A 273 -12.58 6.30 -15.29
CA TYR A 273 -12.20 7.66 -15.68
C TYR A 273 -13.02 8.07 -16.90
N GLU A 274 -14.01 8.93 -16.71
CA GLU A 274 -14.96 9.35 -17.74
C GLU A 274 -14.95 10.87 -17.97
N THR A 275 -14.79 11.63 -16.90
CA THR A 275 -14.81 13.10 -16.91
C THR A 275 -13.45 13.65 -16.50
N PRO A 276 -12.71 14.28 -17.43
CA PRO A 276 -11.44 14.91 -17.10
C PRO A 276 -11.56 15.96 -16.00
N ASP A 277 -10.63 15.93 -15.04
CA ASP A 277 -10.46 16.93 -14.00
C ASP A 277 -9.24 17.80 -14.35
N PRO A 278 -9.37 19.12 -14.50
CA PRO A 278 -8.25 20.00 -14.81
C PRO A 278 -7.16 20.03 -13.72
N ASP A 279 -7.49 19.64 -12.49
CA ASP A 279 -6.52 19.48 -11.41
C ASP A 279 -5.76 18.14 -11.46
N CYS A 280 -6.23 17.18 -12.30
CA CYS A 280 -5.67 15.82 -12.46
C CYS A 280 -5.36 15.55 -13.95
N ASP A 281 -4.57 16.39 -14.58
CA ASP A 281 -4.32 16.48 -16.02
C ASP A 281 -3.08 15.71 -16.50
N LEU A 282 -2.61 14.71 -15.75
CA LEU A 282 -1.57 13.76 -16.16
C LEU A 282 -2.22 12.44 -16.61
N ASP A 283 -1.54 11.77 -17.60
CA ASP A 283 -2.02 10.48 -18.14
C ASP A 283 -1.88 9.32 -17.16
#